data_1fa789650c94607b5aa4ee0c33bf9502
#
_entry.id   1fa789650c94607b5aa4ee0c33bf9502
#
_cell.length_a   1.000
_cell.length_b   1.000
_cell.length_c   1.000
_cell.angle_alpha   90.00
_cell.angle_beta   90.00
_cell.angle_gamma   90.00
#
_symmetry.space_group_name_H-M   'P 1'
#
loop_
_entity.id
_entity.type
_entity.pdbx_description
1 polymer ?
#
loop_
_entity_poly.entity_id
_entity_poly.type
_entity_poly.pdbx_seq_one_letter_code
_entity_poly.pdbx_strand_id
1 'polypeptide(L)'
;STAADSLGAARRLLDSDRFDLCLTDMNLGDGTGLDLLRHAAQTAPDMPVAVITAYGNMDVATDAMKLGAYDFIAKPVALDRLRQLIEDGLGISRTEKAGDGGGEEDTLVGQGPAMQRLKQQIRKLARSQAPIYISGESGSGKERVARLIHALGPRREKPFVAVNCGAIPSELMESEFFGHRKGSFTGAVEDRKGLFREADGGTLFLDEVADLPLHMQVKLLRAIQEKTVRPVGESKEFAVNLRILCATHRDLGEEMSAGRFRQDLYYRLNVIEAHVPPLRERHEDIPVLVEHILERLGEAWETRPPAVSERAMSALAGYRFPGNVRELENTLERALTLCDGEMIEPEHLHLPSDDGPQPAAGNGGGRHPQLPLEDYLQEIEKQEILRALDTTHWNRTAAAKKLGMTFRSLRYRLKKLELDQDGDADSE
;
A
#
# COMPACT_ATOMS: atom_id res chain seq x y z
N SER A 1 25.45 26.08 18.91
CA SER A 1 25.61 24.64 19.21
C SER A 1 26.28 24.45 20.55
N THR A 2 25.82 23.47 21.31
CA THR A 2 26.36 23.07 22.61
C THR A 2 26.85 21.64 22.50
N ALA A 3 28.06 21.34 23.00
CA ALA A 3 28.62 20.01 22.97
C ALA A 3 28.57 19.38 24.37
N ALA A 4 28.31 18.07 24.41
CA ALA A 4 28.39 17.25 25.62
C ALA A 4 29.38 16.09 25.34
N ASP A 5 30.22 15.79 26.29
CA ASP A 5 31.26 14.75 26.21
C ASP A 5 30.84 13.40 26.81
N SER A 6 29.66 13.36 27.41
CA SER A 6 29.13 12.19 28.12
C SER A 6 27.62 12.15 28.10
N LEU A 7 27.03 10.95 28.29
CA LEU A 7 25.58 10.75 28.44
C LEU A 7 25.03 11.60 29.61
N GLY A 8 25.73 11.59 30.75
CA GLY A 8 25.31 12.35 31.93
C GLY A 8 25.31 13.86 31.70
N ALA A 9 26.26 14.40 30.94
CA ALA A 9 26.30 15.79 30.55
C ALA A 9 25.17 16.14 29.55
N ALA A 10 24.97 15.31 28.56
CA ALA A 10 23.91 15.51 27.58
C ALA A 10 22.51 15.49 28.20
N ARG A 11 22.23 14.59 29.15
CA ARG A 11 20.95 14.56 29.89
C ARG A 11 20.71 15.84 30.68
N ARG A 12 21.70 16.32 31.40
CA ARG A 12 21.58 17.61 32.18
C ARG A 12 21.26 18.79 31.27
N LEU A 13 21.88 18.84 30.08
CA LEU A 13 21.59 19.88 29.07
C LEU A 13 20.16 19.78 28.55
N LEU A 14 19.68 18.59 28.24
CA LEU A 14 18.30 18.37 27.77
C LEU A 14 17.26 18.68 28.83
N ASP A 15 17.59 18.50 30.12
CA ASP A 15 16.70 18.84 31.23
C ASP A 15 16.65 20.35 31.53
N SER A 16 17.73 21.10 31.20
CA SER A 16 17.85 22.54 31.52
C SER A 16 17.52 23.46 30.33
N ASP A 17 17.78 23.03 29.11
CA ASP A 17 17.71 23.85 27.90
C ASP A 17 16.86 23.21 26.81
N ARG A 18 16.39 24.03 25.86
CA ARG A 18 15.68 23.57 24.66
C ARG A 18 16.60 23.64 23.47
N PHE A 19 16.61 22.55 22.69
CA PHE A 19 17.39 22.42 21.47
C PHE A 19 16.47 22.12 20.28
N ASP A 20 16.85 22.58 19.10
CA ASP A 20 16.11 22.35 17.85
C ASP A 20 16.51 21.02 17.18
N LEU A 21 17.67 20.46 17.54
CA LEU A 21 18.20 19.21 16.99
C LEU A 21 19.28 18.64 17.93
N CYS A 22 19.30 17.33 18.11
CA CYS A 22 20.37 16.63 18.80
C CYS A 22 21.10 15.66 17.85
N LEU A 23 22.43 15.71 17.84
CA LEU A 23 23.30 14.74 17.18
C LEU A 23 24.08 13.99 18.25
N THR A 24 23.95 12.67 18.28
CA THR A 24 24.65 11.84 19.28
C THR A 24 25.50 10.76 18.63
N ASP A 25 26.66 10.48 19.18
CA ASP A 25 27.38 9.24 18.86
C ASP A 25 26.63 8.05 19.48
N MET A 26 26.75 6.89 18.85
CA MET A 26 26.23 5.66 19.43
C MET A 26 26.95 5.26 20.70
N ASN A 27 28.28 5.45 20.77
CA ASN A 27 29.11 5.15 21.94
C ASN A 27 29.49 6.43 22.68
N LEU A 28 28.88 6.66 23.81
CA LEU A 28 29.23 7.68 24.76
C LEU A 28 29.99 7.00 25.91
N GLY A 29 31.08 7.57 26.40
CA GLY A 29 31.96 6.91 27.36
C GLY A 29 31.32 6.34 28.62
N ASP A 30 30.15 6.89 29.01
CA ASP A 30 29.35 6.51 30.18
C ASP A 30 27.99 5.89 29.83
N GLY A 31 27.73 5.56 28.53
CA GLY A 31 26.49 4.96 28.05
C GLY A 31 26.37 4.94 26.53
N THR A 32 25.14 4.81 26.03
CA THR A 32 24.87 4.71 24.60
C THR A 32 24.02 5.86 24.07
N GLY A 33 24.11 6.15 22.76
CA GLY A 33 23.24 7.08 22.08
C GLY A 33 21.77 6.66 22.15
N LEU A 34 21.47 5.35 22.27
CA LEU A 34 20.11 4.85 22.48
C LEU A 34 19.55 5.26 23.87
N ASP A 35 20.40 5.32 24.89
CA ASP A 35 19.99 5.77 26.24
C ASP A 35 19.72 7.27 26.26
N LEU A 36 20.45 8.05 25.48
CA LEU A 36 20.16 9.46 25.27
C LEU A 36 18.86 9.67 24.50
N LEU A 37 18.64 8.87 23.45
CA LEU A 37 17.43 8.91 22.65
C LEU A 37 16.17 8.60 23.46
N ARG A 38 16.22 7.57 24.35
CA ARG A 38 15.11 7.27 25.28
C ARG A 38 14.82 8.42 26.24
N HIS A 39 15.88 9.08 26.75
CA HIS A 39 15.73 10.23 27.63
C HIS A 39 15.13 11.43 26.87
N ALA A 40 15.64 11.73 25.67
CA ALA A 40 15.12 12.81 24.83
C ALA A 40 13.64 12.60 24.47
N ALA A 41 13.22 11.34 24.19
CA ALA A 41 11.82 11.01 23.92
C ALA A 41 10.86 11.32 25.09
N GLN A 42 11.38 11.38 26.33
CA GLN A 42 10.60 11.71 27.53
C GLN A 42 10.61 13.20 27.87
N THR A 43 11.78 13.86 27.71
CA THR A 43 11.99 15.25 28.16
C THR A 43 11.80 16.29 27.05
N ALA A 44 12.07 15.92 25.80
CA ALA A 44 11.96 16.77 24.61
C ALA A 44 11.42 15.97 23.42
N PRO A 45 10.15 15.49 23.46
CA PRO A 45 9.58 14.60 22.46
C PRO A 45 9.54 15.18 21.04
N ASP A 46 9.53 16.51 20.94
CA ASP A 46 9.46 17.24 19.67
C ASP A 46 10.85 17.54 19.07
N MET A 47 11.93 17.31 19.81
CA MET A 47 13.28 17.54 19.33
C MET A 47 13.77 16.36 18.48
N PRO A 48 14.08 16.55 17.19
CA PRO A 48 14.66 15.49 16.37
C PRO A 48 16.05 15.08 16.88
N VAL A 49 16.27 13.78 16.99
CA VAL A 49 17.55 13.19 17.41
C VAL A 49 18.09 12.33 16.27
N ALA A 50 19.31 12.61 15.81
CA ALA A 50 20.02 11.76 14.87
C ALA A 50 21.22 11.06 15.52
N VAL A 51 21.45 9.83 15.11
CA VAL A 51 22.49 8.97 15.69
C VAL A 51 23.63 8.78 14.70
N ILE A 52 24.87 8.97 15.18
CA ILE A 52 26.09 8.72 14.41
C ILE A 52 26.63 7.35 14.85
N THR A 53 26.78 6.40 13.91
CA THR A 53 27.16 5.01 14.20
C THR A 53 28.42 4.60 13.43
N ALA A 54 29.13 3.58 13.93
CA ALA A 54 30.25 3.00 13.19
C ALA A 54 29.75 2.21 11.98
N TYR A 55 30.58 2.14 10.94
CA TYR A 55 30.31 1.41 9.70
C TYR A 55 30.02 -0.06 9.99
N GLY A 56 28.89 -0.58 9.49
CA GLY A 56 28.54 -2.01 9.56
C GLY A 56 27.54 -2.41 10.67
N ASN A 57 27.11 -1.51 11.54
CA ASN A 57 26.17 -1.85 12.64
C ASN A 57 24.74 -1.48 12.32
N MET A 58 24.17 -2.16 11.32
CA MET A 58 22.84 -1.88 10.76
C MET A 58 21.71 -2.18 11.77
N ASP A 59 21.89 -3.21 12.61
CA ASP A 59 20.91 -3.58 13.64
C ASP A 59 20.72 -2.45 14.66
N VAL A 60 21.81 -1.83 15.07
CA VAL A 60 21.83 -0.71 16.01
C VAL A 60 21.18 0.55 15.40
N ALA A 61 21.41 0.80 14.10
CA ALA A 61 20.73 1.88 13.40
C ALA A 61 19.22 1.64 13.33
N THR A 62 18.80 0.40 13.07
CA THR A 62 17.39 -0.01 13.09
C THR A 62 16.77 0.18 14.47
N ASP A 63 17.47 -0.19 15.54
CA ASP A 63 16.99 0.00 16.91
C ASP A 63 16.86 1.49 17.28
N ALA A 64 17.80 2.33 16.85
CA ALA A 64 17.70 3.77 17.01
C ALA A 64 16.45 4.34 16.33
N MET A 65 16.16 3.91 15.09
CA MET A 65 14.97 4.33 14.35
C MET A 65 13.67 3.88 15.03
N LYS A 66 13.61 2.63 15.55
CA LYS A 66 12.47 2.12 16.33
C LYS A 66 12.23 2.90 17.62
N LEU A 67 13.29 3.43 18.24
CA LEU A 67 13.23 4.25 19.44
C LEU A 67 12.89 5.73 19.14
N GLY A 68 12.71 6.10 17.87
CA GLY A 68 12.28 7.44 17.48
C GLY A 68 13.40 8.36 17.01
N ALA A 69 14.59 7.85 16.68
CA ALA A 69 15.56 8.65 15.96
C ALA A 69 14.99 9.11 14.62
N TYR A 70 15.23 10.36 14.24
CA TYR A 70 14.71 10.84 12.97
C TYR A 70 15.57 10.38 11.77
N ASP A 71 16.88 10.23 11.97
CA ASP A 71 17.82 9.67 10.98
C ASP A 71 19.09 9.12 11.66
N PHE A 72 19.96 8.45 10.89
CA PHE A 72 21.27 8.02 11.34
C PHE A 72 22.33 8.27 10.25
N ILE A 73 23.60 8.43 10.68
CA ILE A 73 24.75 8.55 9.78
C ILE A 73 25.82 7.55 10.16
N ALA A 74 26.36 6.81 9.17
CA ALA A 74 27.52 5.95 9.37
C ALA A 74 28.82 6.75 9.30
N LYS A 75 29.80 6.44 10.17
CA LYS A 75 31.15 6.94 10.09
C LYS A 75 31.93 6.21 8.97
N PRO A 76 32.78 6.89 8.16
CA PRO A 76 33.16 8.31 8.24
C PRO A 76 32.05 9.23 7.73
N VAL A 77 31.81 10.33 8.44
CA VAL A 77 30.71 11.28 8.15
C VAL A 77 31.13 12.22 7.03
N ALA A 78 30.47 12.11 5.87
CA ALA A 78 30.64 13.07 4.77
C ALA A 78 29.97 14.41 5.15
N LEU A 79 30.68 15.52 4.93
CA LEU A 79 30.25 16.85 5.34
C LEU A 79 28.91 17.27 4.69
N ASP A 80 28.72 16.94 3.42
CA ASP A 80 27.48 17.26 2.70
C ASP A 80 26.29 16.47 3.25
N ARG A 81 26.49 15.21 3.66
CA ARG A 81 25.47 14.39 4.30
C ARG A 81 25.09 14.92 5.68
N LEU A 82 26.09 15.41 6.45
CA LEU A 82 25.84 16.02 7.75
C LEU A 82 25.03 17.31 7.61
N ARG A 83 25.39 18.18 6.65
CA ARG A 83 24.66 19.43 6.38
C ARG A 83 23.19 19.14 6.04
N GLN A 84 22.97 18.20 5.14
CA GLN A 84 21.62 17.82 4.73
C GLN A 84 20.79 17.29 5.90
N LEU A 85 21.39 16.43 6.74
CA LEU A 85 20.75 15.91 7.94
C LEU A 85 20.37 17.06 8.91
N ILE A 86 21.23 18.04 9.10
CA ILE A 86 20.94 19.22 9.94
C ILE A 86 19.80 20.05 9.34
N GLU A 87 19.80 20.30 8.04
CA GLU A 87 18.77 21.06 7.34
C GLU A 87 17.40 20.36 7.45
N ASP A 88 17.35 19.06 7.19
CA ASP A 88 16.16 18.23 7.31
C ASP A 88 15.62 18.23 8.76
N GLY A 89 16.50 18.05 9.76
CA GLY A 89 16.14 18.06 11.17
C GLY A 89 15.61 19.41 11.67
N LEU A 90 16.25 20.51 11.27
CA LEU A 90 15.78 21.86 11.60
C LEU A 90 14.46 22.20 10.87
N GLY A 91 14.21 21.62 9.68
CA GLY A 91 12.95 21.70 8.97
C GLY A 91 11.79 21.11 9.80
N ILE A 92 12.01 19.95 10.42
CA ILE A 92 11.04 19.30 11.33
C ILE A 92 10.69 20.21 12.51
N SER A 93 11.69 20.74 13.22
CA SER A 93 11.51 21.62 14.36
C SER A 93 10.77 22.92 14.02
N ARG A 94 10.97 23.46 12.82
CA ARG A 94 10.26 24.67 12.35
C ARG A 94 8.80 24.40 12.00
N THR A 95 8.50 23.24 11.44
CA THR A 95 7.13 22.84 11.07
C THR A 95 6.24 22.72 12.31
N GLU A 96 6.77 22.22 13.43
CA GLU A 96 6.04 22.12 14.70
C GLU A 96 5.73 23.48 15.35
N LYS A 97 6.67 24.44 15.20
CA LYS A 97 6.46 25.80 15.70
C LYS A 97 5.44 26.60 14.88
N ALA A 98 5.19 26.18 13.62
CA ALA A 98 4.24 26.85 12.71
C ALA A 98 2.78 26.43 12.89
N GLY A 99 2.48 25.43 13.73
CA GLY A 99 1.14 24.96 14.09
C GLY A 99 0.15 24.85 12.92
N ASP A 100 -0.42 23.68 12.78
CA ASP A 100 -1.61 23.44 11.97
C ASP A 100 -1.42 22.95 10.53
N GLY A 101 -1.28 21.61 10.41
CA GLY A 101 -1.58 20.86 9.20
C GLY A 101 -3.03 20.32 9.19
N GLY A 102 -3.99 21.09 9.72
CA GLY A 102 -5.37 20.64 9.89
C GLY A 102 -6.09 20.21 8.61
N GLY A 103 -5.68 20.76 7.45
CA GLY A 103 -6.29 20.40 6.16
C GLY A 103 -5.83 19.09 5.53
N GLU A 104 -4.66 18.57 5.91
CA GLU A 104 -4.10 17.34 5.32
C GLU A 104 -4.47 16.07 6.10
N GLU A 105 -4.79 16.19 7.39
CA GLU A 105 -5.29 15.08 8.21
C GLU A 105 -6.70 14.63 7.80
N ASP A 106 -7.50 15.51 7.20
CA ASP A 106 -8.84 15.19 6.67
C ASP A 106 -8.79 14.18 5.50
N THR A 107 -7.63 13.95 4.89
CA THR A 107 -7.48 12.96 3.83
C THR A 107 -7.56 11.52 4.32
N LEU A 108 -7.27 11.26 5.61
CA LEU A 108 -7.38 9.95 6.25
C LEU A 108 -8.59 9.90 7.18
N VAL A 109 -9.76 9.60 6.59
CA VAL A 109 -11.05 9.56 7.27
C VAL A 109 -11.09 8.43 8.30
N GLY A 110 -11.64 8.71 9.47
CA GLY A 110 -11.85 7.77 10.58
C GLY A 110 -11.54 8.42 11.93
N GLN A 111 -12.39 8.15 12.93
CA GLN A 111 -12.32 8.67 14.29
C GLN A 111 -12.24 7.55 15.34
N GLY A 112 -12.38 6.30 14.92
CA GLY A 112 -12.29 5.13 15.80
C GLY A 112 -10.93 4.97 16.48
N PRO A 113 -10.85 4.26 17.61
CA PRO A 113 -9.63 4.12 18.40
C PRO A 113 -8.46 3.53 17.61
N ALA A 114 -8.73 2.65 16.64
CA ALA A 114 -7.71 2.07 15.78
C ALA A 114 -7.10 3.12 14.85
N MET A 115 -7.94 3.96 14.21
CA MET A 115 -7.50 5.04 13.34
C MET A 115 -6.82 6.17 14.10
N GLN A 116 -7.28 6.50 15.31
CA GLN A 116 -6.61 7.47 16.18
C GLN A 116 -5.17 7.04 16.53
N ARG A 117 -4.97 5.76 16.87
CA ARG A 117 -3.64 5.20 17.13
C ARG A 117 -2.77 5.26 15.87
N LEU A 118 -3.31 4.90 14.71
CA LEU A 118 -2.59 4.98 13.45
C LEU A 118 -2.21 6.44 13.12
N LYS A 119 -3.12 7.41 13.27
CA LYS A 119 -2.82 8.84 13.06
C LYS A 119 -1.69 9.33 13.98
N GLN A 120 -1.72 8.96 15.26
CA GLN A 120 -0.64 9.28 16.19
C GLN A 120 0.70 8.66 15.80
N GLN A 121 0.68 7.40 15.32
CA GLN A 121 1.87 6.72 14.80
C GLN A 121 2.39 7.44 13.55
N ILE A 122 1.52 7.80 12.60
CA ILE A 122 1.86 8.53 11.36
C ILE A 122 2.58 9.85 11.68
N ARG A 123 2.10 10.64 12.66
CA ARG A 123 2.78 11.88 13.06
C ARG A 123 4.23 11.64 13.53
N LYS A 124 4.48 10.54 14.26
CA LYS A 124 5.83 10.16 14.66
C LYS A 124 6.66 9.68 13.46
N LEU A 125 6.06 8.87 12.60
CA LEU A 125 6.72 8.33 11.42
C LEU A 125 7.05 9.41 10.39
N ALA A 126 6.23 10.44 10.26
CA ALA A 126 6.44 11.55 9.33
C ALA A 126 7.79 12.24 9.53
N ARG A 127 8.24 12.33 10.78
CA ARG A 127 9.54 12.93 11.16
C ARG A 127 10.74 12.08 10.74
N SER A 128 10.58 10.75 10.65
CA SER A 128 11.67 9.82 10.32
C SER A 128 12.03 9.86 8.83
N GLN A 129 13.31 9.76 8.51
CA GLN A 129 13.81 9.58 7.14
C GLN A 129 14.08 8.09 6.80
N ALA A 130 13.85 7.19 7.74
CA ALA A 130 13.96 5.75 7.49
C ALA A 130 12.91 5.26 6.48
N PRO A 131 13.21 4.16 5.77
CA PRO A 131 12.18 3.44 5.02
C PRO A 131 11.04 3.02 5.95
N ILE A 132 9.81 3.16 5.46
CA ILE A 132 8.60 2.76 6.19
C ILE A 132 7.86 1.72 5.35
N TYR A 133 7.55 0.60 5.98
CA TYR A 133 6.72 -0.44 5.43
C TYR A 133 5.28 -0.26 5.92
N ILE A 134 4.33 -0.13 4.99
CA ILE A 134 2.92 0.04 5.28
C ILE A 134 2.21 -1.27 4.96
N SER A 135 1.86 -2.02 6.01
CA SER A 135 1.14 -3.28 5.89
C SER A 135 -0.37 -3.08 5.99
N GLY A 136 -1.14 -3.98 5.42
CA GLY A 136 -2.60 -3.97 5.48
C GLY A 136 -3.24 -4.55 4.23
N GLU A 137 -4.48 -4.97 4.37
CA GLU A 137 -5.25 -5.61 3.29
C GLU A 137 -5.44 -4.70 2.08
N SER A 138 -5.77 -5.31 0.93
CA SER A 138 -6.11 -4.56 -0.28
C SER A 138 -7.30 -3.63 -0.01
N GLY A 139 -7.24 -2.40 -0.52
CA GLY A 139 -8.32 -1.42 -0.33
C GLY A 139 -8.43 -0.80 1.06
N SER A 140 -7.52 -1.09 2.02
CA SER A 140 -7.55 -0.53 3.39
C SER A 140 -7.16 0.95 3.48
N GLY A 141 -6.49 1.51 2.43
CA GLY A 141 -6.06 2.91 2.39
C GLY A 141 -4.57 3.14 2.58
N LYS A 142 -3.71 2.15 2.28
CA LYS A 142 -2.24 2.24 2.42
C LYS A 142 -1.62 3.44 1.70
N GLU A 143 -2.08 3.75 0.48
CA GLU A 143 -1.58 4.91 -0.27
C GLU A 143 -1.92 6.24 0.43
N ARG A 144 -3.13 6.37 1.02
CA ARG A 144 -3.51 7.57 1.79
C ARG A 144 -2.61 7.76 3.00
N VAL A 145 -2.25 6.66 3.68
CA VAL A 145 -1.28 6.67 4.78
C VAL A 145 0.09 7.15 4.29
N ALA A 146 0.57 6.65 3.14
CA ALA A 146 1.85 7.08 2.57
C ALA A 146 1.85 8.58 2.22
N ARG A 147 0.76 9.09 1.62
CA ARG A 147 0.60 10.51 1.30
C ARG A 147 0.59 11.37 2.58
N LEU A 148 -0.12 10.95 3.62
CA LEU A 148 -0.16 11.67 4.88
C LEU A 148 1.21 11.68 5.58
N ILE A 149 1.96 10.56 5.55
CA ILE A 149 3.35 10.51 6.06
C ILE A 149 4.25 11.51 5.33
N HIS A 150 4.09 11.65 4.02
CA HIS A 150 4.84 12.62 3.22
C HIS A 150 4.43 14.06 3.56
N ALA A 151 3.14 14.35 3.58
CA ALA A 151 2.55 15.66 3.80
C ALA A 151 2.91 16.24 5.18
N LEU A 152 2.95 15.41 6.21
CA LEU A 152 3.37 15.79 7.56
C LEU A 152 4.91 15.76 7.75
N GLY A 153 5.66 15.36 6.71
CA GLY A 153 7.11 15.21 6.78
C GLY A 153 7.89 16.45 6.33
N PRO A 154 9.22 16.46 6.58
CA PRO A 154 10.09 17.59 6.19
C PRO A 154 10.24 17.74 4.67
N ARG A 155 9.78 16.76 3.87
CA ARG A 155 9.84 16.77 2.40
C ARG A 155 8.48 17.08 1.76
N ARG A 156 7.50 17.61 2.50
CA ARG A 156 6.12 17.87 2.02
C ARG A 156 6.06 18.75 0.77
N GLU A 157 7.00 19.72 0.62
CA GLU A 157 7.11 20.61 -0.54
C GLU A 157 7.92 19.98 -1.71
N LYS A 158 8.37 18.74 -1.56
CA LYS A 158 9.16 18.01 -2.54
C LYS A 158 8.29 16.98 -3.27
N PRO A 159 8.76 16.40 -4.40
CA PRO A 159 7.97 15.44 -5.15
C PRO A 159 7.55 14.23 -4.32
N PHE A 160 6.29 13.81 -4.46
CA PHE A 160 5.79 12.51 -4.04
C PHE A 160 5.50 11.68 -5.29
N VAL A 161 6.35 10.69 -5.54
CA VAL A 161 6.22 9.82 -6.71
C VAL A 161 5.70 8.47 -6.24
N ALA A 162 4.48 8.14 -6.64
CA ALA A 162 3.84 6.86 -6.34
C ALA A 162 3.91 5.93 -7.54
N VAL A 163 4.24 4.66 -7.30
CA VAL A 163 4.27 3.63 -8.32
C VAL A 163 3.67 2.33 -7.78
N ASN A 164 2.77 1.73 -8.55
CA ASN A 164 2.27 0.39 -8.28
C ASN A 164 3.15 -0.62 -9.02
N CYS A 165 3.92 -1.42 -8.28
CA CYS A 165 4.86 -2.38 -8.83
C CYS A 165 4.16 -3.48 -9.64
N GLY A 166 2.95 -3.90 -9.24
CA GLY A 166 2.18 -4.91 -9.97
C GLY A 166 1.58 -4.43 -11.30
N ALA A 167 1.49 -3.11 -11.50
CA ALA A 167 0.93 -2.54 -12.73
C ALA A 167 1.95 -2.37 -13.86
N ILE A 168 3.25 -2.52 -13.59
CA ILE A 168 4.31 -2.36 -14.60
C ILE A 168 4.72 -3.73 -15.15
N PRO A 169 4.69 -3.95 -16.48
CA PRO A 169 5.25 -5.16 -17.09
C PRO A 169 6.72 -5.35 -16.70
N SER A 170 7.12 -6.60 -16.42
CA SER A 170 8.47 -6.93 -15.92
C SER A 170 9.60 -6.44 -16.83
N GLU A 171 9.38 -6.44 -18.14
CA GLU A 171 10.35 -6.01 -19.16
C GLU A 171 10.58 -4.49 -19.16
N LEU A 172 9.60 -3.71 -18.72
CA LEU A 172 9.67 -2.25 -18.67
C LEU A 172 10.09 -1.71 -17.30
N MET A 173 10.02 -2.54 -16.27
CA MET A 173 10.26 -2.11 -14.89
C MET A 173 11.59 -1.42 -14.70
N GLU A 174 12.66 -1.98 -15.25
CA GLU A 174 14.00 -1.39 -15.12
C GLU A 174 14.07 0.00 -15.73
N SER A 175 13.51 0.15 -16.91
CA SER A 175 13.44 1.42 -17.64
C SER A 175 12.57 2.45 -16.90
N GLU A 176 11.42 2.05 -16.35
CA GLU A 176 10.53 2.95 -15.60
C GLU A 176 11.21 3.39 -14.28
N PHE A 177 11.84 2.49 -13.55
CA PHE A 177 12.45 2.80 -12.25
C PHE A 177 13.71 3.66 -12.40
N PHE A 178 14.65 3.25 -13.27
CA PHE A 178 16.00 3.83 -13.32
C PHE A 178 16.20 4.77 -14.52
N GLY A 179 15.26 4.75 -15.47
CA GLY A 179 15.38 5.49 -16.73
C GLY A 179 16.20 4.78 -17.79
N HIS A 180 16.22 5.34 -18.96
CA HIS A 180 16.98 4.81 -20.09
C HIS A 180 17.50 5.91 -21.02
N ARG A 181 18.55 5.58 -21.79
CA ARG A 181 19.03 6.38 -22.91
C ARG A 181 18.35 5.96 -24.20
N LYS A 182 18.15 6.93 -25.09
CA LYS A 182 17.70 6.68 -26.46
C LYS A 182 18.56 5.61 -27.12
N GLY A 183 17.90 4.61 -27.73
CA GLY A 183 18.55 3.50 -28.42
C GLY A 183 19.08 2.36 -27.56
N SER A 184 18.83 2.38 -26.24
CA SER A 184 19.30 1.34 -25.31
C SER A 184 18.57 -0.02 -25.48
N PHE A 185 17.36 -0.01 -26.04
CA PHE A 185 16.59 -1.20 -26.42
C PHE A 185 15.61 -0.87 -27.54
N THR A 186 14.99 -1.90 -28.14
CA THR A 186 13.96 -1.74 -29.18
C THR A 186 12.74 -1.02 -28.59
N GLY A 187 12.50 0.23 -29.01
CA GLY A 187 11.44 1.07 -28.45
C GLY A 187 11.93 2.26 -27.60
N ALA A 188 13.21 2.36 -27.28
CA ALA A 188 13.81 3.52 -26.61
C ALA A 188 13.98 4.70 -27.61
N VAL A 189 12.87 5.42 -27.89
CA VAL A 189 12.84 6.50 -28.89
C VAL A 189 13.47 7.79 -28.36
N GLU A 190 13.41 8.01 -27.04
CA GLU A 190 13.91 9.20 -26.33
C GLU A 190 14.55 8.85 -24.99
N ASP A 191 15.26 9.80 -24.37
CA ASP A 191 15.82 9.64 -23.04
C ASP A 191 14.72 9.75 -21.99
N ARG A 192 14.67 8.84 -20.99
CA ARG A 192 13.78 8.92 -19.82
C ARG A 192 14.56 8.98 -18.52
N LYS A 193 14.13 9.85 -17.59
CA LYS A 193 14.81 10.05 -16.31
C LYS A 193 14.62 8.89 -15.33
N GLY A 194 13.46 8.25 -15.33
CA GLY A 194 13.04 7.21 -14.38
C GLY A 194 12.59 7.73 -13.01
N LEU A 195 11.75 6.92 -12.34
CA LEU A 195 11.05 7.28 -11.10
C LEU A 195 11.99 7.69 -9.96
N PHE A 196 13.14 7.04 -9.82
CA PHE A 196 14.12 7.40 -8.79
C PHE A 196 14.64 8.84 -8.94
N ARG A 197 14.91 9.28 -10.17
CA ARG A 197 15.37 10.64 -10.43
C ARG A 197 14.24 11.67 -10.40
N GLU A 198 13.01 11.25 -10.68
CA GLU A 198 11.83 12.09 -10.53
C GLU A 198 11.50 12.34 -9.05
N ALA A 199 11.74 11.34 -8.19
CA ALA A 199 11.55 11.43 -6.74
C ALA A 199 12.73 12.09 -6.01
N ASP A 200 13.79 12.52 -6.71
CA ASP A 200 14.99 13.06 -6.07
C ASP A 200 14.67 14.29 -5.20
N GLY A 201 15.21 14.33 -4.00
CA GLY A 201 14.89 15.29 -2.95
C GLY A 201 13.57 15.03 -2.22
N GLY A 202 12.68 14.18 -2.75
CA GLY A 202 11.33 13.91 -2.29
C GLY A 202 11.12 12.53 -1.68
N THR A 203 9.98 11.92 -1.99
CA THR A 203 9.55 10.61 -1.50
C THR A 203 9.14 9.70 -2.66
N LEU A 204 9.67 8.49 -2.69
CA LEU A 204 9.25 7.42 -3.59
C LEU A 204 8.38 6.43 -2.82
N PHE A 205 7.14 6.25 -3.25
CA PHE A 205 6.21 5.27 -2.69
C PHE A 205 6.05 4.09 -3.64
N LEU A 206 6.43 2.90 -3.15
CA LEU A 206 6.36 1.63 -3.86
C LEU A 206 5.14 0.85 -3.36
N ASP A 207 4.03 0.91 -4.09
CA ASP A 207 2.86 0.08 -3.78
C ASP A 207 3.04 -1.30 -4.37
N GLU A 208 2.53 -2.32 -3.66
CA GLU A 208 2.65 -3.74 -3.98
C GLU A 208 4.11 -4.17 -4.24
N VAL A 209 5.01 -3.79 -3.32
CA VAL A 209 6.46 -4.06 -3.44
C VAL A 209 6.79 -5.55 -3.51
N ALA A 210 5.92 -6.42 -2.99
CA ALA A 210 6.05 -7.88 -3.09
C ALA A 210 5.94 -8.41 -4.53
N ASP A 211 5.36 -7.63 -5.46
CA ASP A 211 5.23 -8.02 -6.88
C ASP A 211 6.51 -7.75 -7.69
N LEU A 212 7.53 -7.14 -7.08
CA LEU A 212 8.80 -6.93 -7.76
C LEU A 212 9.52 -8.25 -8.07
N PRO A 213 9.91 -8.51 -9.33
CA PRO A 213 10.73 -9.66 -9.68
C PRO A 213 12.08 -9.65 -8.95
N LEU A 214 12.64 -10.81 -8.65
CA LEU A 214 13.89 -10.95 -7.88
C LEU A 214 15.05 -10.12 -8.44
N HIS A 215 15.18 -10.03 -9.78
CA HIS A 215 16.24 -9.23 -10.41
C HIS A 215 16.08 -7.72 -10.14
N MET A 216 14.83 -7.24 -10.05
CA MET A 216 14.51 -5.86 -9.72
C MET A 216 14.76 -5.57 -8.23
N GLN A 217 14.48 -6.55 -7.36
CA GLN A 217 14.78 -6.42 -5.93
C GLN A 217 16.28 -6.19 -5.67
N VAL A 218 17.17 -6.84 -6.45
CA VAL A 218 18.63 -6.60 -6.37
C VAL A 218 18.97 -5.16 -6.73
N LYS A 219 18.39 -4.62 -7.81
CA LYS A 219 18.65 -3.25 -8.27
C LYS A 219 18.09 -2.22 -7.31
N LEU A 220 16.87 -2.47 -6.78
CA LEU A 220 16.26 -1.64 -5.76
C LEU A 220 17.14 -1.58 -4.49
N LEU A 221 17.63 -2.72 -4.02
CA LEU A 221 18.51 -2.77 -2.85
C LEU A 221 19.76 -1.92 -3.05
N ARG A 222 20.43 -2.03 -4.21
CA ARG A 222 21.59 -1.20 -4.54
C ARG A 222 21.27 0.28 -4.54
N ALA A 223 20.18 0.68 -5.19
CA ALA A 223 19.75 2.08 -5.23
C ALA A 223 19.49 2.67 -3.84
N ILE A 224 18.92 1.86 -2.92
CA ILE A 224 18.69 2.27 -1.52
C ILE A 224 19.98 2.37 -0.73
N GLN A 225 20.92 1.44 -0.93
CA GLN A 225 22.18 1.36 -0.16
C GLN A 225 23.20 2.39 -0.63
N GLU A 226 23.43 2.45 -1.95
CA GLU A 226 24.46 3.29 -2.57
C GLU A 226 23.99 4.72 -2.82
N LYS A 227 22.64 4.94 -2.77
CA LYS A 227 22.00 6.23 -3.09
C LYS A 227 22.39 6.75 -4.48
N THR A 228 22.64 5.83 -5.40
CA THR A 228 22.92 6.09 -6.80
C THR A 228 22.07 5.21 -7.69
N VAL A 229 21.75 5.72 -8.88
CA VAL A 229 21.01 4.97 -9.92
C VAL A 229 21.74 5.11 -11.25
N ARG A 230 21.65 4.04 -12.06
CA ARG A 230 22.23 4.01 -13.39
C ARG A 230 21.15 3.68 -14.43
N PRO A 231 20.86 4.62 -15.36
CA PRO A 231 19.90 4.39 -16.44
C PRO A 231 20.34 3.24 -17.37
N VAL A 232 19.39 2.57 -17.97
CA VAL A 232 19.67 1.52 -18.97
C VAL A 232 20.39 2.13 -20.17
N GLY A 233 21.50 1.52 -20.58
CA GLY A 233 22.37 2.02 -21.66
C GLY A 233 23.31 3.17 -21.27
N GLU A 234 23.38 3.56 -19.99
CA GLU A 234 24.28 4.60 -19.47
C GLU A 234 25.36 3.98 -18.58
N SER A 235 26.59 4.48 -18.67
CA SER A 235 27.68 4.10 -17.76
C SER A 235 27.76 4.98 -16.51
N LYS A 236 27.19 6.20 -16.58
CA LYS A 236 27.24 7.18 -15.52
C LYS A 236 26.18 6.88 -14.46
N GLU A 237 26.59 6.94 -13.19
CA GLU A 237 25.71 6.90 -12.05
C GLU A 237 25.27 8.30 -11.63
N PHE A 238 24.03 8.39 -11.15
CA PHE A 238 23.43 9.63 -10.66
C PHE A 238 23.12 9.44 -9.18
N ALA A 239 23.62 10.35 -8.36
CA ALA A 239 23.25 10.39 -6.94
C ALA A 239 21.78 10.77 -6.80
N VAL A 240 21.07 10.09 -5.88
CA VAL A 240 19.67 10.35 -5.55
C VAL A 240 19.51 10.40 -4.02
N ASN A 241 18.73 11.36 -3.56
CA ASN A 241 18.42 11.51 -2.14
C ASN A 241 16.90 11.51 -1.94
N LEU A 242 16.34 10.36 -1.75
CA LEU A 242 14.89 10.22 -1.59
C LEU A 242 14.54 9.40 -0.34
N ARG A 243 13.36 9.65 0.20
CA ARG A 243 12.73 8.83 1.23
C ARG A 243 11.95 7.70 0.57
N ILE A 244 12.05 6.50 1.11
CA ILE A 244 11.29 5.34 0.61
C ILE A 244 10.14 5.01 1.55
N LEU A 245 8.95 4.92 0.98
CA LEU A 245 7.79 4.29 1.59
C LEU A 245 7.42 3.09 0.72
N CYS A 246 7.07 1.96 1.30
CA CYS A 246 6.61 0.79 0.55
C CYS A 246 5.36 0.19 1.19
N ALA A 247 4.51 -0.39 0.37
CA ALA A 247 3.30 -1.06 0.81
C ALA A 247 3.11 -2.38 0.07
N THR A 248 2.43 -3.32 0.72
CA THR A 248 1.88 -4.51 0.10
C THR A 248 0.76 -5.08 0.96
N HIS A 249 -0.13 -5.87 0.36
CA HIS A 249 -1.13 -6.64 1.07
C HIS A 249 -0.64 -8.05 1.46
N ARG A 250 0.52 -8.49 0.93
CA ARG A 250 1.14 -9.79 1.25
C ARG A 250 2.03 -9.67 2.48
N ASP A 251 2.16 -10.76 3.22
CA ASP A 251 3.16 -10.87 4.29
C ASP A 251 4.56 -11.04 3.68
N LEU A 252 5.41 -10.03 3.83
CA LEU A 252 6.78 -10.06 3.30
C LEU A 252 7.64 -11.14 3.97
N GLY A 253 7.33 -11.56 5.21
CA GLY A 253 8.02 -12.65 5.88
C GLY A 253 7.69 -14.00 5.23
N GLU A 254 6.43 -14.22 4.87
CA GLU A 254 6.01 -15.41 4.11
C GLU A 254 6.60 -15.41 2.70
N GLU A 255 6.59 -14.27 2.00
CA GLU A 255 7.19 -14.13 0.67
C GLU A 255 8.71 -14.40 0.70
N MET A 256 9.39 -13.95 1.75
CA MET A 256 10.81 -14.23 1.98
C MET A 256 11.05 -15.73 2.23
N SER A 257 10.24 -16.35 3.10
CA SER A 257 10.35 -17.78 3.42
C SER A 257 10.10 -18.67 2.18
N ALA A 258 9.23 -18.21 1.28
CA ALA A 258 8.94 -18.86 0.01
C ALA A 258 9.96 -18.56 -1.11
N GLY A 259 11.01 -17.77 -0.84
CA GLY A 259 12.04 -17.41 -1.80
C GLY A 259 11.59 -16.42 -2.90
N ARG A 260 10.43 -15.80 -2.77
CA ARG A 260 9.91 -14.78 -3.70
C ARG A 260 10.36 -13.37 -3.35
N PHE A 261 10.78 -13.14 -2.11
CA PHE A 261 11.33 -11.87 -1.66
C PHE A 261 12.71 -12.06 -1.03
N ARG A 262 13.66 -11.18 -1.33
CA ARG A 262 15.02 -11.28 -0.83
C ARG A 262 15.10 -10.82 0.63
N GLN A 263 15.83 -11.57 1.42
CA GLN A 263 16.05 -11.30 2.85
C GLN A 263 16.78 -9.95 3.08
N ASP A 264 17.81 -9.65 2.27
CA ASP A 264 18.58 -8.42 2.37
C ASP A 264 17.74 -7.16 2.09
N LEU A 265 16.83 -7.23 1.10
CA LEU A 265 15.89 -6.15 0.80
C LEU A 265 14.81 -6.03 1.91
N TYR A 266 14.30 -7.15 2.42
CA TYR A 266 13.33 -7.15 3.51
C TYR A 266 13.83 -6.35 4.71
N TYR A 267 15.02 -6.64 5.22
CA TYR A 267 15.59 -5.90 6.36
C TYR A 267 15.93 -4.45 6.04
N ARG A 268 16.07 -4.10 4.77
CA ARG A 268 16.32 -2.71 4.37
C ARG A 268 15.05 -1.88 4.24
N LEU A 269 13.91 -2.50 3.88
CA LEU A 269 12.62 -1.86 3.74
C LEU A 269 11.80 -1.89 5.04
N ASN A 270 11.79 -3.00 5.74
CA ASN A 270 11.03 -3.19 6.98
C ASN A 270 11.82 -2.70 8.21
N VAL A 271 12.19 -1.41 8.20
CA VAL A 271 12.84 -0.76 9.35
C VAL A 271 11.78 -0.34 10.37
N ILE A 272 10.70 0.28 9.91
CA ILE A 272 9.57 0.70 10.72
C ILE A 272 8.29 0.29 10.01
N GLU A 273 7.38 -0.35 10.73
CA GLU A 273 6.09 -0.78 10.19
C GLU A 273 4.95 0.12 10.64
N ALA A 274 4.05 0.43 9.69
CA ALA A 274 2.75 1.06 9.93
C ALA A 274 1.65 0.11 9.45
N HIS A 275 0.89 -0.44 10.39
CA HIS A 275 -0.21 -1.35 10.05
C HIS A 275 -1.52 -0.59 9.88
N VAL A 276 -2.16 -0.74 8.71
CA VAL A 276 -3.47 -0.15 8.41
C VAL A 276 -4.56 -1.15 8.74
N PRO A 277 -5.42 -0.89 9.74
CA PRO A 277 -6.44 -1.83 10.15
C PRO A 277 -7.47 -2.05 9.02
N PRO A 278 -7.94 -3.28 8.81
CA PRO A 278 -9.03 -3.56 7.89
C PRO A 278 -10.35 -2.92 8.36
N LEU A 279 -11.29 -2.68 7.45
CA LEU A 279 -12.52 -1.96 7.75
C LEU A 279 -13.37 -2.67 8.81
N ARG A 280 -13.36 -4.00 8.86
CA ARG A 280 -14.04 -4.81 9.87
C ARG A 280 -13.50 -4.62 11.30
N GLU A 281 -12.32 -4.04 11.50
CA GLU A 281 -11.74 -3.71 12.81
C GLU A 281 -11.98 -2.25 13.22
N ARG A 282 -12.71 -1.49 12.38
CA ARG A 282 -13.06 -0.08 12.59
C ARG A 282 -14.47 0.24 12.09
N HIS A 283 -15.45 -0.61 12.44
CA HIS A 283 -16.85 -0.47 12.00
C HIS A 283 -17.44 0.89 12.39
N GLU A 284 -17.00 1.47 13.50
CA GLU A 284 -17.38 2.79 13.96
C GLU A 284 -17.04 3.91 12.98
N ASP A 285 -16.10 3.67 12.07
CA ASP A 285 -15.72 4.64 11.04
C ASP A 285 -16.60 4.57 9.78
N ILE A 286 -17.43 3.51 9.63
CA ILE A 286 -18.26 3.32 8.42
C ILE A 286 -19.20 4.50 8.17
N PRO A 287 -19.94 5.04 9.14
CA PRO A 287 -20.84 6.17 8.88
C PRO A 287 -20.10 7.40 8.34
N VAL A 288 -18.98 7.77 8.93
CA VAL A 288 -18.18 8.93 8.50
C VAL A 288 -17.53 8.68 7.13
N LEU A 289 -17.11 7.44 6.85
CA LEU A 289 -16.59 7.06 5.52
C LEU A 289 -17.67 7.14 4.45
N VAL A 290 -18.90 6.67 4.76
CA VAL A 290 -20.05 6.74 3.84
C VAL A 290 -20.36 8.20 3.49
N GLU A 291 -20.47 9.07 4.49
CA GLU A 291 -20.73 10.50 4.29
C GLU A 291 -19.63 11.13 3.40
N HIS A 292 -18.37 10.95 3.75
CA HIS A 292 -17.25 11.49 2.98
C HIS A 292 -17.20 10.96 1.54
N ILE A 293 -17.47 9.67 1.32
CA ILE A 293 -17.47 9.07 -0.03
C ILE A 293 -18.62 9.64 -0.86
N LEU A 294 -19.82 9.73 -0.29
CA LEU A 294 -21.00 10.27 -0.98
C LEU A 294 -20.83 11.76 -1.31
N GLU A 295 -20.29 12.56 -0.41
CA GLU A 295 -19.98 13.96 -0.67
C GLU A 295 -19.03 14.11 -1.86
N ARG A 296 -17.92 13.36 -1.87
CA ARG A 296 -16.94 13.36 -2.95
C ARG A 296 -17.56 12.91 -4.29
N LEU A 297 -18.40 11.87 -4.28
CA LEU A 297 -19.11 11.41 -5.48
C LEU A 297 -20.11 12.46 -5.97
N GLY A 298 -20.82 13.11 -5.05
CA GLY A 298 -21.75 14.19 -5.36
C GLY A 298 -21.06 15.39 -6.01
N GLU A 299 -19.90 15.80 -5.49
CA GLU A 299 -19.08 16.85 -6.10
C GLU A 299 -18.59 16.45 -7.50
N ALA A 300 -18.10 15.22 -7.68
CA ALA A 300 -17.63 14.73 -8.97
C ALA A 300 -18.74 14.63 -10.04
N TRP A 301 -19.97 14.37 -9.63
CA TRP A 301 -21.13 14.25 -10.53
C TRP A 301 -21.96 15.52 -10.59
N GLU A 302 -21.56 16.57 -9.91
CA GLU A 302 -22.29 17.85 -9.81
C GLU A 302 -23.75 17.65 -9.34
N THR A 303 -23.97 16.69 -8.46
CA THR A 303 -25.29 16.34 -7.93
C THR A 303 -25.27 16.32 -6.41
N ARG A 304 -26.43 16.58 -5.80
CA ARG A 304 -26.58 16.38 -4.37
C ARG A 304 -26.70 14.87 -4.08
N PRO A 305 -25.79 14.27 -3.27
CA PRO A 305 -25.89 12.85 -2.97
C PRO A 305 -27.18 12.56 -2.19
N PRO A 306 -27.87 11.42 -2.47
CA PRO A 306 -29.02 10.99 -1.70
C PRO A 306 -28.62 10.64 -0.26
N ALA A 307 -29.57 10.75 0.66
CA ALA A 307 -29.40 10.30 2.03
C ALA A 307 -29.34 8.76 2.09
N VAL A 308 -28.67 8.22 3.10
CA VAL A 308 -28.64 6.77 3.36
C VAL A 308 -29.66 6.45 4.45
N SER A 309 -30.57 5.49 4.20
CA SER A 309 -31.55 5.09 5.21
C SER A 309 -30.85 4.40 6.41
N GLU A 310 -31.49 4.44 7.58
CA GLU A 310 -30.98 3.75 8.78
C GLU A 310 -30.82 2.24 8.55
N ARG A 311 -31.66 1.63 7.74
CA ARG A 311 -31.62 0.23 7.37
C ARG A 311 -30.41 -0.06 6.47
N ALA A 312 -30.14 0.80 5.49
CA ALA A 312 -28.97 0.70 4.62
C ALA A 312 -27.68 0.92 5.41
N MET A 313 -27.65 1.91 6.32
CA MET A 313 -26.51 2.14 7.20
C MET A 313 -26.22 0.94 8.12
N SER A 314 -27.28 0.32 8.67
CA SER A 314 -27.14 -0.88 9.49
C SER A 314 -26.61 -2.08 8.68
N ALA A 315 -27.05 -2.22 7.43
CA ALA A 315 -26.55 -3.26 6.53
C ALA A 315 -25.06 -3.04 6.20
N LEU A 316 -24.64 -1.79 5.93
CA LEU A 316 -23.25 -1.45 5.71
C LEU A 316 -22.39 -1.71 6.96
N ALA A 317 -22.85 -1.32 8.15
CA ALA A 317 -22.13 -1.54 9.40
C ALA A 317 -22.00 -3.03 9.77
N GLY A 318 -22.93 -3.87 9.35
CA GLY A 318 -22.92 -5.32 9.58
C GLY A 318 -22.05 -6.11 8.59
N TYR A 319 -21.67 -5.53 7.46
CA TYR A 319 -20.94 -6.23 6.41
C TYR A 319 -19.42 -6.18 6.65
N ARG A 320 -18.73 -7.27 6.35
CA ARG A 320 -17.28 -7.43 6.67
C ARG A 320 -16.33 -6.68 5.74
N PHE A 321 -16.76 -6.31 4.54
CA PHE A 321 -15.97 -5.63 3.52
C PHE A 321 -14.60 -6.30 3.27
N PRO A 322 -14.54 -7.48 2.65
CA PRO A 322 -13.25 -8.11 2.30
C PRO A 322 -12.37 -7.24 1.39
N GLY A 323 -12.96 -6.37 0.56
CA GLY A 323 -12.27 -5.36 -0.24
C GLY A 323 -12.11 -4.00 0.47
N ASN A 324 -12.42 -3.94 1.78
CA ASN A 324 -12.24 -2.77 2.64
C ASN A 324 -12.90 -1.48 2.09
N VAL A 325 -12.21 -0.33 2.20
CA VAL A 325 -12.75 0.97 1.77
C VAL A 325 -12.99 1.02 0.26
N ARG A 326 -12.18 0.31 -0.54
CA ARG A 326 -12.38 0.25 -2.00
C ARG A 326 -13.69 -0.45 -2.35
N GLU A 327 -14.05 -1.51 -1.64
CA GLU A 327 -15.32 -2.19 -1.82
C GLU A 327 -16.50 -1.33 -1.35
N LEU A 328 -16.38 -0.66 -0.21
CA LEU A 328 -17.37 0.30 0.27
C LEU A 328 -17.60 1.41 -0.76
N GLU A 329 -16.54 1.98 -1.32
CA GLU A 329 -16.59 3.02 -2.34
C GLU A 329 -17.32 2.54 -3.60
N ASN A 330 -16.97 1.36 -4.13
CA ASN A 330 -17.64 0.76 -5.29
C ASN A 330 -19.10 0.43 -5.00
N THR A 331 -19.43 0.02 -3.78
CA THR A 331 -20.81 -0.28 -3.35
C THR A 331 -21.65 0.98 -3.34
N LEU A 332 -21.13 2.08 -2.79
CA LEU A 332 -21.84 3.36 -2.73
C LEU A 332 -21.98 4.00 -4.13
N GLU A 333 -20.94 3.93 -4.97
CA GLU A 333 -20.99 4.41 -6.35
C GLU A 333 -22.07 3.69 -7.16
N ARG A 334 -22.16 2.35 -7.00
CA ARG A 334 -23.23 1.57 -7.61
C ARG A 334 -24.60 1.93 -7.05
N ALA A 335 -24.72 2.04 -5.74
CA ALA A 335 -25.97 2.43 -5.09
C ALA A 335 -26.44 3.80 -5.57
N LEU A 336 -25.53 4.76 -5.71
CA LEU A 336 -25.82 6.09 -6.22
C LEU A 336 -26.32 6.05 -7.68
N THR A 337 -25.74 5.16 -8.51
CA THR A 337 -26.14 4.98 -9.91
C THR A 337 -27.54 4.33 -10.04
N LEU A 338 -27.90 3.43 -9.11
CA LEU A 338 -29.17 2.68 -9.13
C LEU A 338 -30.31 3.34 -8.35
N CYS A 339 -29.99 4.38 -7.58
CA CYS A 339 -30.97 5.10 -6.77
C CYS A 339 -31.66 6.17 -7.61
N ASP A 340 -32.92 5.92 -7.99
CA ASP A 340 -33.76 6.90 -8.69
C ASP A 340 -34.40 7.93 -7.75
N GLY A 341 -34.15 7.85 -6.44
CA GLY A 341 -34.76 8.64 -5.40
C GLY A 341 -33.82 9.47 -4.55
N GLU A 342 -34.33 10.09 -3.51
CA GLU A 342 -33.58 10.91 -2.57
C GLU A 342 -32.89 10.08 -1.45
N MET A 343 -33.09 8.73 -1.43
CA MET A 343 -32.63 7.87 -0.34
C MET A 343 -32.07 6.52 -0.84
N ILE A 344 -30.89 6.17 -0.38
CA ILE A 344 -30.30 4.86 -0.61
C ILE A 344 -30.89 3.87 0.40
N GLU A 345 -31.54 2.84 -0.12
CA GLU A 345 -32.12 1.72 0.63
C GLU A 345 -31.20 0.48 0.54
N PRO A 346 -31.35 -0.54 1.43
CA PRO A 346 -30.51 -1.76 1.41
C PRO A 346 -30.48 -2.47 0.05
N GLU A 347 -31.58 -2.41 -0.68
CA GLU A 347 -31.72 -3.04 -1.99
C GLU A 347 -30.76 -2.44 -3.04
N HIS A 348 -30.44 -1.15 -2.92
CA HIS A 348 -29.50 -0.46 -3.82
C HIS A 348 -28.05 -0.85 -3.54
N LEU A 349 -27.72 -1.32 -2.33
CA LEU A 349 -26.35 -1.67 -1.95
C LEU A 349 -25.85 -2.96 -2.61
N HIS A 350 -26.75 -3.90 -2.91
CA HIS A 350 -26.40 -5.20 -3.50
C HIS A 350 -25.27 -5.89 -2.76
N LEU A 351 -25.28 -5.82 -1.42
CA LEU A 351 -24.30 -6.52 -0.60
C LEU A 351 -24.51 -8.03 -0.76
N PRO A 352 -23.44 -8.81 -0.95
CA PRO A 352 -23.55 -10.27 -0.89
C PRO A 352 -24.15 -10.66 0.46
N SER A 353 -25.21 -11.47 0.44
CA SER A 353 -25.77 -12.01 1.68
C SER A 353 -24.70 -12.88 2.36
N ASP A 354 -24.56 -12.76 3.67
CA ASP A 354 -23.68 -13.63 4.48
C ASP A 354 -24.09 -15.13 4.42
N ASP A 355 -25.24 -15.44 3.80
CA ASP A 355 -25.72 -16.79 3.49
C ASP A 355 -25.14 -17.41 2.20
N GLY A 356 -24.17 -16.74 1.53
CA GLY A 356 -23.33 -17.40 0.54
C GLY A 356 -22.47 -18.45 1.23
N PRO A 357 -22.13 -19.60 0.57
CA PRO A 357 -21.51 -20.72 1.24
C PRO A 357 -20.25 -20.27 1.98
N GLN A 358 -20.34 -20.22 3.33
CA GLN A 358 -19.18 -20.27 4.20
C GLN A 358 -18.33 -21.43 3.68
N PRO A 359 -17.00 -21.25 3.46
CA PRO A 359 -16.14 -22.41 3.40
C PRO A 359 -16.33 -23.11 4.76
N ALA A 360 -17.13 -24.16 4.76
CA ALA A 360 -17.36 -25.00 5.94
C ALA A 360 -15.99 -25.38 6.49
N ALA A 361 -15.67 -24.86 7.69
CA ALA A 361 -14.69 -25.49 8.55
C ALA A 361 -15.26 -26.86 8.93
N GLY A 362 -15.06 -27.82 8.06
CA GLY A 362 -15.56 -29.17 8.19
C GLY A 362 -14.83 -30.05 7.18
N ASN A 363 -13.91 -30.85 7.69
CA ASN A 363 -13.28 -32.02 7.10
C ASN A 363 -14.00 -32.56 5.85
N GLY A 364 -13.44 -32.35 4.68
CA GLY A 364 -13.89 -32.97 3.45
C GLY A 364 -13.08 -32.40 2.29
N GLY A 365 -11.95 -33.05 1.97
CA GLY A 365 -11.07 -32.66 0.89
C GLY A 365 -11.79 -32.60 -0.45
N GLY A 366 -12.25 -31.45 -0.80
CA GLY A 366 -12.54 -31.04 -2.17
C GLY A 366 -11.29 -30.37 -2.71
N ARG A 367 -10.30 -31.18 -3.14
CA ARG A 367 -9.27 -30.73 -4.06
C ARG A 367 -9.99 -30.10 -5.25
N HIS A 368 -9.79 -28.80 -5.49
CA HIS A 368 -9.95 -28.27 -6.84
C HIS A 368 -9.12 -29.19 -7.76
N PRO A 369 -9.72 -29.83 -8.75
CA PRO A 369 -8.92 -30.59 -9.70
C PRO A 369 -7.90 -29.63 -10.27
N GLN A 370 -6.64 -30.04 -10.33
CA GLN A 370 -5.57 -29.36 -11.07
C GLN A 370 -5.80 -29.60 -12.57
N LEU A 371 -6.95 -29.18 -13.06
CA LEU A 371 -7.25 -29.18 -14.49
C LEU A 371 -6.71 -27.88 -15.08
N PRO A 372 -6.11 -27.91 -16.26
CA PRO A 372 -5.82 -26.71 -17.03
C PRO A 372 -7.07 -25.84 -17.13
N LEU A 373 -6.90 -24.53 -17.19
CA LEU A 373 -8.02 -23.55 -17.19
C LEU A 373 -9.07 -23.88 -18.28
N GLU A 374 -8.63 -24.36 -19.44
CA GLU A 374 -9.52 -24.76 -20.54
C GLU A 374 -10.43 -25.94 -20.16
N ASP A 375 -9.90 -26.95 -19.49
CA ASP A 375 -10.66 -28.12 -19.05
C ASP A 375 -11.66 -27.76 -17.95
N TYR A 376 -11.26 -26.86 -17.03
CA TYR A 376 -12.15 -26.34 -16.01
C TYR A 376 -13.29 -25.51 -16.59
N LEU A 377 -13.02 -24.65 -17.55
CA LEU A 377 -14.06 -23.87 -18.26
C LEU A 377 -15.01 -24.76 -19.06
N GLN A 378 -14.50 -25.82 -19.68
CA GLN A 378 -15.33 -26.80 -20.39
C GLN A 378 -16.27 -27.56 -19.44
N GLU A 379 -15.79 -27.91 -18.22
CA GLU A 379 -16.63 -28.60 -17.24
C GLU A 379 -17.75 -27.71 -16.72
N ILE A 380 -17.48 -26.43 -16.45
CA ILE A 380 -18.51 -25.45 -16.07
C ILE A 380 -19.52 -25.25 -17.22
N GLU A 381 -19.01 -25.08 -18.43
CA GLU A 381 -19.86 -24.92 -19.63
C GLU A 381 -20.79 -26.13 -19.81
N LYS A 382 -20.27 -27.33 -19.61
CA LYS A 382 -21.03 -28.59 -19.70
C LYS A 382 -22.12 -28.65 -18.63
N GLN A 383 -21.81 -28.30 -17.39
CA GLN A 383 -22.77 -28.31 -16.29
C GLN A 383 -23.90 -27.30 -16.49
N GLU A 384 -23.61 -26.08 -16.94
CA GLU A 384 -24.63 -25.07 -17.20
C GLU A 384 -25.52 -25.43 -18.41
N ILE A 385 -24.96 -26.03 -19.46
CA ILE A 385 -25.75 -26.51 -20.60
C ILE A 385 -26.67 -27.66 -20.18
N LEU A 386 -26.19 -28.62 -19.40
CA LEU A 386 -27.02 -29.73 -18.90
C LEU A 386 -28.14 -29.20 -18.00
N ARG A 387 -27.84 -28.29 -17.10
CA ARG A 387 -28.84 -27.64 -16.20
C ARG A 387 -29.92 -26.90 -17.01
N ALA A 388 -29.55 -26.21 -18.07
CA ALA A 388 -30.50 -25.55 -18.96
C ALA A 388 -31.38 -26.54 -19.72
N LEU A 389 -30.82 -27.64 -20.22
CA LEU A 389 -31.55 -28.71 -20.89
C LEU A 389 -32.53 -29.40 -19.94
N ASP A 390 -32.13 -29.77 -18.74
CA ASP A 390 -33.00 -30.39 -17.74
C ASP A 390 -34.18 -29.49 -17.35
N THR A 391 -33.93 -28.20 -17.12
CA THR A 391 -35.03 -27.27 -16.80
C THR A 391 -35.95 -26.95 -17.95
N THR A 392 -35.57 -27.22 -19.19
CA THR A 392 -36.38 -27.04 -20.40
C THR A 392 -36.88 -28.36 -20.97
N HIS A 393 -36.82 -29.47 -20.19
CA HIS A 393 -37.23 -30.81 -20.62
C HIS A 393 -36.60 -31.22 -21.98
N TRP A 394 -35.31 -30.96 -22.12
CA TRP A 394 -34.49 -31.25 -23.29
C TRP A 394 -34.95 -30.51 -24.57
N ASN A 395 -35.75 -29.45 -24.44
CA ASN A 395 -36.06 -28.58 -25.55
C ASN A 395 -34.87 -27.67 -25.89
N ARG A 396 -34.11 -28.04 -26.93
CA ARG A 396 -32.88 -27.38 -27.36
C ARG A 396 -33.07 -25.90 -27.73
N THR A 397 -34.24 -25.54 -28.30
CA THR A 397 -34.52 -24.17 -28.69
C THR A 397 -34.78 -23.29 -27.44
N ALA A 398 -35.53 -23.83 -26.48
CA ALA A 398 -35.82 -23.14 -25.21
C ALA A 398 -34.56 -23.04 -24.36
N ALA A 399 -33.68 -24.07 -24.32
CA ALA A 399 -32.41 -24.06 -23.63
C ALA A 399 -31.45 -22.99 -24.20
N ALA A 400 -31.33 -22.89 -25.54
CA ALA A 400 -30.53 -21.86 -26.19
C ALA A 400 -30.98 -20.45 -25.80
N LYS A 401 -32.31 -20.21 -25.81
CA LYS A 401 -32.87 -18.91 -25.38
C LYS A 401 -32.58 -18.60 -23.90
N LYS A 402 -32.67 -19.62 -23.05
CA LYS A 402 -32.38 -19.48 -21.60
C LYS A 402 -30.91 -19.18 -21.32
N LEU A 403 -30.01 -19.73 -22.10
CA LEU A 403 -28.55 -19.49 -22.03
C LEU A 403 -28.10 -18.23 -22.78
N GLY A 404 -29.02 -17.46 -23.37
CA GLY A 404 -28.70 -16.23 -24.10
C GLY A 404 -27.88 -16.45 -25.37
N MET A 405 -27.96 -17.67 -25.97
CA MET A 405 -27.21 -18.03 -27.19
C MET A 405 -28.11 -18.48 -28.34
N THR A 406 -27.57 -18.50 -29.55
CA THR A 406 -28.31 -18.99 -30.73
C THR A 406 -28.40 -20.51 -30.70
N PHE A 407 -29.47 -21.09 -31.29
CA PHE A 407 -29.65 -22.54 -31.44
C PHE A 407 -28.45 -23.19 -32.13
N ARG A 408 -27.88 -22.52 -33.15
CA ARG A 408 -26.70 -22.99 -33.87
C ARG A 408 -25.48 -23.05 -32.98
N SER A 409 -25.29 -22.08 -32.11
CA SER A 409 -24.19 -22.04 -31.13
C SER A 409 -24.33 -23.16 -30.08
N LEU A 410 -25.55 -23.39 -29.57
CA LEU A 410 -25.81 -24.48 -28.62
C LEU A 410 -25.55 -25.85 -29.25
N ARG A 411 -26.04 -26.09 -30.48
CA ARG A 411 -25.80 -27.35 -31.20
C ARG A 411 -24.31 -27.64 -31.44
N TYR A 412 -23.53 -26.62 -31.80
CA TYR A 412 -22.08 -26.75 -31.94
C TYR A 412 -21.40 -27.15 -30.62
N ARG A 413 -21.83 -26.52 -29.49
CA ARG A 413 -21.27 -26.81 -28.15
C ARG A 413 -21.66 -28.19 -27.65
N LEU A 414 -22.91 -28.62 -27.86
CA LEU A 414 -23.37 -29.99 -27.54
C LEU A 414 -22.54 -31.03 -28.27
N LYS A 415 -22.24 -30.81 -29.55
CA LYS A 415 -21.40 -31.72 -30.35
C LYS A 415 -19.94 -31.71 -29.84
N LYS A 416 -19.39 -30.54 -29.51
CA LYS A 416 -18.02 -30.39 -28.97
C LYS A 416 -17.85 -31.05 -27.62
N LEU A 417 -18.88 -31.03 -26.78
CA LEU A 417 -18.88 -31.59 -25.42
C LEU A 417 -19.35 -33.04 -25.33
N GLU A 418 -19.56 -33.70 -26.48
CA GLU A 418 -20.06 -35.08 -26.60
C GLU A 418 -21.40 -35.34 -25.88
N LEU A 419 -22.23 -34.30 -25.77
CA LEU A 419 -23.56 -34.34 -25.13
C LEU A 419 -24.69 -34.59 -26.16
N ASP A 420 -24.38 -34.73 -27.44
CA ASP A 420 -25.32 -34.98 -28.51
C ASP A 420 -25.56 -36.52 -28.59
N GLN A 421 -26.43 -37.03 -27.70
CA GLN A 421 -26.93 -38.40 -27.88
C GLN A 421 -27.86 -38.42 -29.09
N ASP A 422 -27.42 -39.04 -30.15
CA ASP A 422 -28.15 -39.25 -31.39
C ASP A 422 -29.52 -39.90 -31.11
N GLY A 423 -30.55 -39.12 -31.31
CA GLY A 423 -31.89 -39.56 -31.57
C GLY A 423 -32.22 -39.11 -32.99
N ASP A 424 -31.79 -39.85 -33.99
CA ASP A 424 -32.37 -39.78 -35.35
C ASP A 424 -33.85 -40.12 -35.23
N ALA A 425 -34.69 -39.09 -35.21
CA ALA A 425 -36.09 -39.19 -35.58
C ALA A 425 -36.56 -37.76 -35.87
N ASP A 426 -36.42 -37.35 -37.14
CA ASP A 426 -37.40 -36.58 -37.88
C ASP A 426 -36.91 -36.33 -39.29
N SER A 427 -37.17 -37.35 -40.14
CA SER A 427 -37.43 -37.17 -41.55
C SER A 427 -38.97 -37.07 -41.67
N GLU A 428 -39.47 -35.89 -41.86
CA GLU A 428 -40.54 -35.51 -42.81
C GLU A 428 -40.83 -33.99 -42.68
#